data_b6658cc3aa03f07d69e37aaafd7ab1ce
#
_entry.id   b6658cc3aa03f07d69e37aaafd7ab1ce
#
_cell.length_a   1.000
_cell.length_b   1.000
_cell.length_c   1.000
_cell.angle_alpha   90.00
_cell.angle_beta   90.00
_cell.angle_gamma   90.00
#
_symmetry.space_group_name_H-M   'P 1'
#
loop_
_entity.id
_entity.type
_entity.pdbx_description
1 polymer ?
#
loop_
_entity_poly.entity_id
_entity_poly.type
_entity_poly.pdbx_seq_one_letter_code
_entity_poly.pdbx_strand_id
1 'polypeptide(L)'
;MTRPASALRRLLSFRSTRRAWGAAATAAALLAAPAVHAAAPLKIGYSDWPGWVAFQVALDKGWFKEAGVDVDFEWFDYSASLDAFSAGKLDAVAATNGDALVTGASGAKNVMVLLTDYSAGNDMIIAKPPLRSVEGLKGKKVGVELGLVDHLLLETALQKHGLKDGDVTLVNAKTNELPQVLGSSADIAAVAAWQPNANEALKRAPGARAIFTSADAPGLIYDAITVAPASLAARRADWAKVIKVWYRCVAYINDPKTQADAVRIMSARVGLTPEQYLPLLKGTHLLDEAAAKRVFRKGDGLDSIYGSTRNANAFNVRNGVYKQSQNVDAYIDPQFGMSN
;
A
#
# COMPACT_ATOMS: atom_id res chain seq x y z
N MET A 1 94.78 10.50 -29.65
CA MET A 1 95.40 10.48 -30.98
C MET A 1 94.38 9.96 -31.97
N THR A 2 94.09 10.84 -32.92
CA THR A 2 93.69 10.62 -34.32
C THR A 2 92.25 10.23 -34.63
N ARG A 3 91.60 11.17 -35.21
CA ARG A 3 90.57 11.19 -36.25
C ARG A 3 90.97 10.36 -37.51
N PRO A 4 90.17 10.22 -38.59
CA PRO A 4 88.79 10.71 -38.90
C PRO A 4 87.94 9.78 -39.83
N ALA A 5 86.76 10.34 -40.21
CA ALA A 5 86.10 10.36 -41.53
C ALA A 5 85.39 9.06 -41.99
N SER A 6 84.29 9.03 -42.72
CA SER A 6 83.53 9.99 -43.54
C SER A 6 82.20 9.31 -43.99
N ALA A 7 81.18 10.06 -44.04
CA ALA A 7 80.08 10.20 -45.01
C ALA A 7 79.74 9.01 -45.96
N LEU A 8 78.43 8.67 -46.05
CA LEU A 8 77.72 8.75 -47.35
C LEU A 8 76.17 8.76 -47.13
N ARG A 9 75.53 9.76 -47.72
CA ARG A 9 74.05 9.93 -47.85
C ARG A 9 73.49 8.80 -48.70
N ARG A 10 72.29 8.31 -48.32
CA ARG A 10 71.30 7.87 -49.29
C ARG A 10 69.92 8.33 -48.86
N LEU A 11 69.38 9.25 -49.63
CA LEU A 11 67.99 9.61 -49.72
C LEU A 11 67.21 8.41 -50.25
N LEU A 12 66.19 7.97 -49.53
CA LEU A 12 65.09 7.19 -50.07
C LEU A 12 63.77 7.76 -49.59
N SER A 13 63.02 8.13 -50.58
CA SER A 13 61.70 8.72 -50.53
C SER A 13 60.69 7.92 -49.75
N PHE A 14 60.08 8.55 -48.76
CA PHE A 14 58.79 8.11 -48.15
C PHE A 14 57.67 8.79 -48.92
N ARG A 15 57.00 8.06 -49.79
CA ARG A 15 55.73 8.37 -50.35
C ARG A 15 54.76 7.24 -49.98
N SER A 16 53.56 7.68 -49.45
CA SER A 16 52.31 6.94 -49.41
C SER A 16 52.10 5.83 -48.39
N THR A 17 51.67 6.19 -47.17
CA THR A 17 50.75 5.35 -46.39
C THR A 17 49.84 6.26 -45.51
N ARG A 18 49.11 7.17 -46.16
CA ARG A 18 48.11 8.04 -45.43
C ARG A 18 46.68 7.68 -45.75
N ARG A 19 46.38 6.47 -46.23
CA ARG A 19 44.98 6.10 -46.62
C ARG A 19 44.41 4.87 -45.92
N ALA A 20 45.08 4.28 -44.94
CA ALA A 20 44.59 3.06 -44.29
C ALA A 20 44.07 3.25 -42.84
N TRP A 21 44.13 4.45 -42.26
CA TRP A 21 43.71 4.68 -40.86
C TRP A 21 42.36 5.39 -40.72
N GLY A 22 41.71 5.77 -41.81
CA GLY A 22 40.39 6.42 -41.80
C GLY A 22 39.19 5.47 -41.73
N ALA A 23 39.38 4.19 -42.05
CA ALA A 23 38.26 3.23 -42.11
C ALA A 23 38.07 2.38 -40.82
N ALA A 24 39.08 2.33 -39.93
CA ALA A 24 38.96 1.57 -38.69
C ALA A 24 38.35 2.37 -37.53
N ALA A 25 38.33 3.72 -37.58
CA ALA A 25 37.76 4.55 -36.51
C ALA A 25 36.24 4.71 -36.59
N THR A 26 35.64 4.47 -37.78
CA THR A 26 34.16 4.58 -37.96
C THR A 26 33.42 3.30 -37.62
N ALA A 27 34.05 2.16 -37.53
CA ALA A 27 33.41 0.88 -37.16
C ALA A 27 33.34 0.66 -35.65
N ALA A 28 34.18 1.35 -34.85
CA ALA A 28 34.16 1.21 -33.37
C ALA A 28 33.12 2.11 -32.67
N ALA A 29 32.59 3.12 -33.34
CA ALA A 29 31.59 4.03 -32.78
C ALA A 29 30.13 3.51 -32.83
N LEU A 30 29.87 2.41 -33.54
CA LEU A 30 28.53 1.84 -33.74
C LEU A 30 28.19 0.70 -32.76
N LEU A 31 29.09 0.32 -31.84
CA LEU A 31 28.87 -0.76 -30.89
C LEU A 31 28.73 -0.32 -29.43
N ALA A 32 28.74 1.00 -29.15
CA ALA A 32 28.39 1.52 -27.85
C ALA A 32 26.89 1.93 -27.84
N ALA A 33 26.00 0.99 -28.16
CA ALA A 33 24.61 1.14 -27.69
C ALA A 33 24.68 1.15 -26.16
N PRO A 34 24.16 2.18 -25.47
CA PRO A 34 24.08 2.13 -24.04
C PRO A 34 23.29 0.86 -23.69
N ALA A 35 23.90 -0.02 -22.91
CA ALA A 35 23.16 -1.13 -22.32
C ALA A 35 21.99 -0.47 -21.56
N VAL A 36 20.78 -0.59 -22.08
CA VAL A 36 19.58 -0.21 -21.36
C VAL A 36 19.53 -1.15 -20.17
N HIS A 37 20.13 -0.72 -19.05
CA HIS A 37 19.94 -1.42 -17.80
C HIS A 37 18.45 -1.40 -17.54
N ALA A 38 17.79 -2.55 -17.59
CA ALA A 38 16.42 -2.66 -17.13
C ALA A 38 16.37 -2.07 -15.73
N ALA A 39 15.47 -1.12 -15.51
CA ALA A 39 15.31 -0.53 -14.18
C ALA A 39 14.94 -1.65 -13.20
N ALA A 40 15.48 -1.59 -11.99
CA ALA A 40 15.14 -2.56 -10.96
C ALA A 40 13.60 -2.60 -10.74
N PRO A 41 13.03 -3.75 -10.38
CA PRO A 41 11.60 -3.86 -10.08
C PRO A 41 11.15 -2.82 -9.05
N LEU A 42 9.94 -2.28 -9.20
CA LEU A 42 9.32 -1.45 -8.17
C LEU A 42 8.97 -2.34 -6.98
N LYS A 43 9.52 -2.04 -5.81
CA LYS A 43 9.26 -2.77 -4.57
C LYS A 43 8.05 -2.21 -3.85
N ILE A 44 7.02 -3.04 -3.70
CA ILE A 44 5.73 -2.65 -3.12
C ILE A 44 5.40 -3.57 -1.95
N GLY A 45 5.39 -3.01 -0.73
CA GLY A 45 4.99 -3.77 0.46
C GLY A 45 3.47 -3.85 0.57
N TYR A 46 2.95 -5.02 0.95
CA TYR A 46 1.52 -5.23 1.20
C TYR A 46 1.27 -6.35 2.21
N SER A 47 0.05 -6.45 2.71
CA SER A 47 -0.37 -7.46 3.70
C SER A 47 -1.68 -8.15 3.29
N ASP A 48 -2.32 -8.81 4.24
CA ASP A 48 -3.46 -9.68 4.08
C ASP A 48 -4.81 -8.97 3.85
N TRP A 49 -4.85 -7.64 3.82
CA TRP A 49 -6.08 -6.89 3.55
C TRP A 49 -6.71 -7.29 2.21
N PRO A 50 -8.00 -7.64 2.15
CA PRO A 50 -8.63 -8.16 0.93
C PRO A 50 -8.51 -7.25 -0.29
N GLY A 51 -8.52 -5.92 -0.10
CA GLY A 51 -8.34 -4.95 -1.17
C GLY A 51 -6.94 -5.00 -1.78
N TRP A 52 -5.90 -5.17 -0.97
CA TRP A 52 -4.51 -5.24 -1.47
C TRP A 52 -4.20 -6.61 -2.07
N VAL A 53 -4.77 -7.69 -1.53
CA VAL A 53 -4.65 -9.04 -2.09
C VAL A 53 -5.19 -9.12 -3.53
N ALA A 54 -6.03 -8.18 -3.95
CA ALA A 54 -6.50 -8.08 -5.34
C ALA A 54 -5.36 -7.97 -6.37
N PHE A 55 -4.20 -7.39 -6.00
CA PHE A 55 -3.02 -7.36 -6.88
C PHE A 55 -2.49 -8.74 -7.24
N GLN A 56 -2.77 -9.78 -6.42
CA GLN A 56 -2.37 -11.15 -6.72
C GLN A 56 -2.96 -11.64 -8.05
N VAL A 57 -4.14 -11.16 -8.43
CA VAL A 57 -4.75 -11.48 -9.75
C VAL A 57 -3.82 -11.01 -10.87
N ALA A 58 -3.30 -9.79 -10.80
CA ALA A 58 -2.39 -9.27 -11.83
C ALA A 58 -1.04 -10.00 -11.83
N LEU A 59 -0.53 -10.37 -10.67
CA LEU A 59 0.72 -11.14 -10.53
C LEU A 59 0.57 -12.51 -11.18
N ASP A 60 -0.46 -13.28 -10.84
CA ASP A 60 -0.72 -14.61 -11.37
C ASP A 60 -1.00 -14.60 -12.89
N LYS A 61 -1.68 -13.56 -13.39
CA LYS A 61 -1.98 -13.38 -14.81
C LYS A 61 -0.82 -12.77 -15.61
N GLY A 62 0.27 -12.32 -14.96
CA GLY A 62 1.40 -11.71 -15.64
C GLY A 62 1.12 -10.32 -16.23
N TRP A 63 0.09 -9.60 -15.75
CA TRP A 63 -0.36 -8.34 -16.34
C TRP A 63 0.62 -7.19 -16.16
N PHE A 64 1.43 -7.19 -15.13
CA PHE A 64 2.51 -6.19 -14.97
C PHE A 64 3.56 -6.35 -16.08
N LYS A 65 3.95 -7.59 -16.39
CA LYS A 65 4.87 -7.89 -17.50
C LYS A 65 4.27 -7.49 -18.85
N GLU A 66 2.98 -7.79 -19.08
CA GLU A 66 2.27 -7.34 -20.29
C GLU A 66 2.25 -5.82 -20.41
N ALA A 67 2.12 -5.10 -19.30
CA ALA A 67 2.15 -3.64 -19.25
C ALA A 67 3.57 -3.07 -19.41
N GLY A 68 4.60 -3.91 -19.41
CA GLY A 68 5.99 -3.49 -19.50
C GLY A 68 6.46 -2.75 -18.25
N VAL A 69 6.09 -3.24 -17.07
CA VAL A 69 6.59 -2.76 -15.78
C VAL A 69 6.96 -3.96 -14.91
N ASP A 70 8.16 -3.90 -14.34
CA ASP A 70 8.63 -4.90 -13.38
C ASP A 70 8.26 -4.44 -11.97
N VAL A 71 7.62 -5.32 -11.22
CA VAL A 71 7.20 -5.10 -9.83
C VAL A 71 7.62 -6.27 -8.95
N ASP A 72 7.93 -5.97 -7.71
CA ASP A 72 8.19 -6.93 -6.65
C ASP A 72 7.25 -6.62 -5.49
N PHE A 73 6.16 -7.41 -5.36
CA PHE A 73 5.20 -7.30 -4.28
C PHE A 73 5.67 -8.12 -3.09
N GLU A 74 6.23 -7.44 -2.09
CA GLU A 74 6.76 -8.05 -0.87
C GLU A 74 5.66 -8.16 0.21
N TRP A 75 5.49 -9.38 0.75
CA TRP A 75 4.50 -9.67 1.79
C TRP A 75 5.03 -9.38 3.18
N PHE A 76 4.23 -8.67 4.00
CA PHE A 76 4.55 -8.34 5.38
C PHE A 76 3.32 -8.47 6.29
N ASP A 77 3.55 -8.55 7.60
CA ASP A 77 2.58 -8.07 8.56
C ASP A 77 2.43 -6.55 8.40
N TYR A 78 1.22 -6.01 8.60
CA TYR A 78 0.91 -4.64 8.19
C TYR A 78 1.88 -3.59 8.74
N SER A 79 2.02 -3.48 10.08
CA SER A 79 2.93 -2.49 10.67
C SER A 79 4.39 -2.70 10.26
N ALA A 80 4.81 -3.95 10.01
CA ALA A 80 6.14 -4.24 9.51
C ALA A 80 6.36 -3.72 8.07
N SER A 81 5.31 -3.66 7.23
CA SER A 81 5.40 -3.06 5.90
C SER A 81 5.64 -1.55 5.97
N LEU A 82 4.96 -0.87 6.90
CA LEU A 82 5.16 0.57 7.16
C LEU A 82 6.57 0.86 7.66
N ASP A 83 7.11 0.01 8.53
CA ASP A 83 8.48 0.10 9.02
C ASP A 83 9.51 -0.13 7.89
N ALA A 84 9.28 -1.13 7.02
CA ALA A 84 10.15 -1.39 5.87
C ALA A 84 10.16 -0.22 4.89
N PHE A 85 8.99 0.38 4.63
CA PHE A 85 8.88 1.59 3.81
C PHE A 85 9.60 2.77 4.47
N SER A 86 9.41 2.98 5.77
CA SER A 86 10.06 4.05 6.54
C SER A 86 11.59 3.91 6.57
N ALA A 87 12.08 2.68 6.51
CA ALA A 87 13.51 2.37 6.39
C ALA A 87 14.06 2.53 4.96
N GLY A 88 13.22 2.97 3.99
CA GLY A 88 13.63 3.15 2.58
C GLY A 88 13.90 1.86 1.81
N LYS A 89 13.37 0.72 2.28
CA LYS A 89 13.53 -0.59 1.63
C LYS A 89 12.54 -0.84 0.49
N LEU A 90 11.46 -0.05 0.45
CA LEU A 90 10.34 -0.17 -0.49
C LEU A 90 10.17 1.14 -1.26
N ASP A 91 9.75 1.06 -2.51
CA ASP A 91 9.34 2.19 -3.35
C ASP A 91 7.94 2.68 -2.97
N ALA A 92 7.09 1.76 -2.55
CA ALA A 92 5.73 2.03 -2.14
C ALA A 92 5.26 1.02 -1.08
N VAL A 93 4.19 1.38 -0.38
CA VAL A 93 3.51 0.49 0.54
C VAL A 93 1.99 0.64 0.39
N ALA A 94 1.26 -0.46 0.51
CA ALA A 94 -0.18 -0.45 0.66
C ALA A 94 -0.51 -0.03 2.10
N ALA A 95 -1.26 1.05 2.27
CA ALA A 95 -1.59 1.62 3.57
C ALA A 95 -2.95 2.30 3.54
N THR A 96 -3.56 2.45 4.72
CA THR A 96 -4.74 3.31 4.84
C THR A 96 -4.34 4.78 4.70
N ASN A 97 -5.31 5.61 4.35
CA ASN A 97 -5.08 7.06 4.25
C ASN A 97 -4.65 7.70 5.59
N GLY A 98 -5.10 7.16 6.72
CA GLY A 98 -4.68 7.60 8.05
C GLY A 98 -3.24 7.19 8.37
N ASP A 99 -2.87 5.96 8.06
CA ASP A 99 -1.55 5.41 8.37
C ASP A 99 -0.46 5.93 7.42
N ALA A 100 -0.83 6.36 6.22
CA ALA A 100 0.04 7.14 5.34
C ALA A 100 0.51 8.44 6.01
N LEU A 101 -0.38 9.13 6.77
CA LEU A 101 -0.01 10.31 7.56
C LEU A 101 0.94 9.96 8.70
N VAL A 102 0.67 8.86 9.42
CA VAL A 102 1.54 8.38 10.52
C VAL A 102 2.95 8.11 10.01
N THR A 103 3.05 7.38 8.91
CA THR A 103 4.31 7.07 8.23
C THR A 103 5.05 8.34 7.81
N GLY A 104 4.33 9.30 7.21
CA GLY A 104 4.91 10.58 6.80
C GLY A 104 5.35 11.46 7.97
N ALA A 105 4.59 11.49 9.06
CA ALA A 105 4.91 12.23 10.28
C ALA A 105 6.16 11.67 10.99
N SER A 106 6.44 10.37 10.84
CA SER A 106 7.68 9.73 11.32
C SER A 106 8.91 10.05 10.45
N GLY A 107 8.74 10.78 9.34
CA GLY A 107 9.82 11.22 8.43
C GLY A 107 9.84 10.50 7.07
N ALA A 108 9.10 9.43 6.89
CA ALA A 108 9.00 8.71 5.62
C ALA A 108 7.95 9.36 4.71
N LYS A 109 8.35 10.45 4.04
CA LYS A 109 7.49 11.16 3.08
C LYS A 109 6.91 10.21 2.05
N ASN A 110 5.63 10.35 1.79
CA ASN A 110 4.90 9.50 0.86
C ASN A 110 3.72 10.24 0.22
N VAL A 111 3.23 9.71 -0.89
CA VAL A 111 2.12 10.29 -1.65
C VAL A 111 1.19 9.18 -2.10
N MET A 112 -0.10 9.26 -1.77
CA MET A 112 -1.15 8.37 -2.26
C MET A 112 -1.40 8.68 -3.74
N VAL A 113 -1.08 7.72 -4.61
CA VAL A 113 -1.22 7.86 -6.07
C VAL A 113 -2.36 7.01 -6.63
N LEU A 114 -2.80 6.01 -5.87
CA LEU A 114 -3.89 5.09 -6.20
C LEU A 114 -4.72 4.84 -4.95
N LEU A 115 -6.02 5.00 -5.05
CA LEU A 115 -6.97 4.52 -4.04
C LEU A 115 -7.49 3.17 -4.52
N THR A 116 -7.23 2.14 -3.73
CA THR A 116 -7.60 0.78 -4.07
C THR A 116 -9.05 0.46 -3.72
N ASP A 117 -9.46 0.87 -2.54
CA ASP A 117 -10.79 0.55 -2.02
C ASP A 117 -11.13 1.42 -0.80
N TYR A 118 -12.31 1.20 -0.25
CA TYR A 118 -12.63 1.59 1.12
C TYR A 118 -13.27 0.43 1.85
N SER A 119 -13.06 0.37 3.16
CA SER A 119 -13.65 -0.64 4.02
C SER A 119 -15.15 -0.41 4.21
N ALA A 120 -15.93 -1.45 3.97
CA ALA A 120 -17.39 -1.44 4.03
C ALA A 120 -17.92 -2.62 4.86
N GLY A 121 -17.34 -2.82 6.05
CA GLY A 121 -17.73 -3.85 7.01
C GLY A 121 -16.60 -4.81 7.40
N ASN A 122 -15.41 -4.68 6.81
CA ASN A 122 -14.29 -5.58 7.08
C ASN A 122 -13.37 -5.15 8.23
N ASP A 123 -13.41 -3.87 8.64
CA ASP A 123 -12.85 -3.45 9.92
C ASP A 123 -13.95 -3.53 10.96
N MET A 124 -13.68 -4.15 12.11
CA MET A 124 -14.71 -4.53 13.08
C MET A 124 -14.27 -4.33 14.52
N ILE A 125 -15.20 -3.93 15.37
CA ILE A 125 -15.09 -4.06 16.82
C ILE A 125 -15.81 -5.34 17.22
N ILE A 126 -15.08 -6.32 17.72
CA ILE A 126 -15.56 -7.66 18.06
C ILE A 126 -15.58 -7.81 19.57
N ALA A 127 -16.75 -8.04 20.16
CA ALA A 127 -16.95 -8.14 21.60
C ALA A 127 -17.38 -9.54 22.03
N LYS A 128 -16.86 -9.98 23.18
CA LYS A 128 -17.29 -11.21 23.86
C LYS A 128 -18.68 -11.06 24.51
N PRO A 129 -19.41 -12.17 24.68
CA PRO A 129 -20.59 -12.16 25.54
C PRO A 129 -20.26 -11.69 26.97
N PRO A 130 -21.19 -10.99 27.63
CA PRO A 130 -22.55 -10.69 27.23
C PRO A 130 -22.67 -9.38 26.39
N LEU A 131 -21.57 -8.75 26.01
CA LEU A 131 -21.59 -7.45 25.32
C LEU A 131 -22.29 -7.55 23.96
N ARG A 132 -23.13 -6.56 23.67
CA ARG A 132 -23.96 -6.51 22.46
C ARG A 132 -23.91 -5.18 21.73
N SER A 133 -23.31 -4.15 22.35
CA SER A 133 -23.25 -2.79 21.81
C SER A 133 -21.96 -2.09 22.26
N VAL A 134 -21.65 -0.98 21.60
CA VAL A 134 -20.48 -0.15 21.89
C VAL A 134 -20.56 0.47 23.28
N GLU A 135 -21.75 0.86 23.75
CA GLU A 135 -21.96 1.44 25.09
C GLU A 135 -21.53 0.46 26.20
N GLY A 136 -21.66 -0.84 25.95
CA GLY A 136 -21.22 -1.88 26.88
C GLY A 136 -19.73 -1.95 27.09
N LEU A 137 -18.93 -1.28 26.25
CA LEU A 137 -17.47 -1.22 26.39
C LEU A 137 -17.00 -0.31 27.54
N LYS A 138 -17.90 0.54 28.10
CA LYS A 138 -17.52 1.43 29.21
C LYS A 138 -16.88 0.67 30.37
N GLY A 139 -15.68 1.08 30.77
CA GLY A 139 -14.91 0.44 31.84
C GLY A 139 -14.27 -0.89 31.43
N LYS A 140 -14.30 -1.29 30.17
CA LYS A 140 -13.74 -2.55 29.67
C LYS A 140 -12.34 -2.36 29.07
N LYS A 141 -11.58 -3.46 29.01
CA LYS A 141 -10.33 -3.54 28.25
C LYS A 141 -10.63 -3.92 26.82
N VAL A 142 -10.08 -3.15 25.87
CA VAL A 142 -10.23 -3.36 24.42
C VAL A 142 -8.86 -3.48 23.80
N GLY A 143 -8.58 -4.60 23.13
CA GLY A 143 -7.35 -4.81 22.37
C GLY A 143 -7.42 -4.10 21.02
N VAL A 144 -6.36 -3.38 20.67
CA VAL A 144 -6.25 -2.66 19.39
C VAL A 144 -4.79 -2.33 19.09
N GLU A 145 -4.42 -2.23 17.82
CA GLU A 145 -3.12 -1.71 17.42
C GLU A 145 -3.16 -0.17 17.51
N LEU A 146 -2.51 0.38 18.55
CA LEU A 146 -2.63 1.79 18.89
C LEU A 146 -2.03 2.70 17.82
N GLY A 147 -2.74 3.77 17.50
CA GLY A 147 -2.29 4.80 16.58
C GLY A 147 -2.47 4.45 15.10
N LEU A 148 -3.04 3.29 14.79
CA LEU A 148 -3.33 2.85 13.42
C LEU A 148 -4.84 2.78 13.16
N VAL A 149 -5.22 2.28 11.99
CA VAL A 149 -6.56 2.33 11.42
C VAL A 149 -7.69 1.83 12.35
N ASP A 150 -7.52 0.68 13.02
CA ASP A 150 -8.58 0.16 13.90
C ASP A 150 -8.73 0.95 15.22
N HIS A 151 -7.70 1.68 15.63
CA HIS A 151 -7.84 2.64 16.73
C HIS A 151 -8.72 3.84 16.30
N LEU A 152 -8.58 4.32 15.06
CA LEU A 152 -9.49 5.33 14.48
C LEU A 152 -10.92 4.81 14.40
N LEU A 153 -11.13 3.54 13.99
CA LEU A 153 -12.46 2.92 13.96
C LEU A 153 -13.08 2.86 15.37
N LEU A 154 -12.27 2.41 16.35
CA LEU A 154 -12.71 2.29 17.74
C LEU A 154 -13.11 3.66 18.32
N GLU A 155 -12.27 4.69 18.19
CA GLU A 155 -12.60 6.04 18.64
C GLU A 155 -13.89 6.55 17.96
N THR A 156 -14.00 6.33 16.65
CA THR A 156 -15.20 6.72 15.90
C THR A 156 -16.46 6.05 16.44
N ALA A 157 -16.38 4.76 16.75
CA ALA A 157 -17.48 4.01 17.34
C ALA A 157 -17.83 4.55 18.73
N LEU A 158 -16.84 4.75 19.60
CA LEU A 158 -17.04 5.30 20.94
C LEU A 158 -17.73 6.67 20.87
N GLN A 159 -17.24 7.59 20.03
CA GLN A 159 -17.81 8.93 19.88
C GLN A 159 -19.26 8.90 19.37
N LYS A 160 -19.57 8.06 18.37
CA LYS A 160 -20.93 7.90 17.83
C LYS A 160 -21.91 7.39 18.88
N HIS A 161 -21.42 6.68 19.91
CA HIS A 161 -22.21 6.11 21.00
C HIS A 161 -22.05 6.87 22.33
N GLY A 162 -21.55 8.13 22.28
CA GLY A 162 -21.47 9.01 23.44
C GLY A 162 -20.35 8.66 24.44
N LEU A 163 -19.40 7.85 24.02
CA LEU A 163 -18.22 7.48 24.79
C LEU A 163 -16.97 8.18 24.23
N LYS A 164 -15.87 8.09 24.95
CA LYS A 164 -14.53 8.58 24.56
C LYS A 164 -13.48 7.55 24.94
N ASP A 165 -12.26 7.68 24.44
CA ASP A 165 -11.17 6.73 24.70
C ASP A 165 -10.90 6.50 26.19
N GLY A 166 -11.02 7.55 27.02
CA GLY A 166 -10.90 7.43 28.47
C GLY A 166 -11.99 6.61 29.16
N ASP A 167 -13.08 6.26 28.47
CA ASP A 167 -14.12 5.39 29.00
C ASP A 167 -13.80 3.88 28.85
N VAL A 168 -12.73 3.54 28.11
CA VAL A 168 -12.21 2.19 27.92
C VAL A 168 -10.74 2.11 28.30
N THR A 169 -10.24 0.91 28.59
CA THR A 169 -8.80 0.69 28.76
C THR A 169 -8.25 0.06 27.47
N LEU A 170 -7.47 0.81 26.72
CA LEU A 170 -6.84 0.33 25.50
C LEU A 170 -5.65 -0.58 25.82
N VAL A 171 -5.58 -1.73 25.16
CA VAL A 171 -4.49 -2.70 25.27
C VAL A 171 -3.84 -2.87 23.90
N ASN A 172 -2.58 -2.42 23.80
CA ASN A 172 -1.86 -2.47 22.54
C ASN A 172 -1.48 -3.90 22.15
N ALA A 173 -1.85 -4.32 20.96
CA ALA A 173 -1.38 -5.55 20.32
C ALA A 173 -1.46 -5.38 18.81
N LYS A 174 -0.59 -6.06 18.07
CA LYS A 174 -0.65 -6.03 16.60
C LYS A 174 -1.92 -6.70 16.10
N THR A 175 -2.44 -6.27 14.97
CA THR A 175 -3.71 -6.78 14.45
C THR A 175 -3.69 -8.30 14.25
N ASN A 176 -2.59 -8.88 13.77
CA ASN A 176 -2.44 -10.32 13.61
C ASN A 176 -2.37 -11.10 14.96
N GLU A 177 -2.12 -10.42 16.08
CA GLU A 177 -2.10 -11.00 17.44
C GLU A 177 -3.48 -10.91 18.13
N LEU A 178 -4.33 -9.97 17.72
CA LEU A 178 -5.64 -9.71 18.36
C LEU A 178 -6.57 -10.93 18.42
N PRO A 179 -6.61 -11.85 17.44
CA PRO A 179 -7.39 -13.07 17.54
C PRO A 179 -7.00 -13.92 18.76
N GLN A 180 -5.68 -14.07 19.01
CA GLN A 180 -5.17 -14.80 20.16
C GLN A 180 -5.45 -14.04 21.45
N VAL A 181 -5.25 -12.72 21.46
CA VAL A 181 -5.53 -11.85 22.61
C VAL A 181 -6.99 -11.96 23.03
N LEU A 182 -7.95 -11.90 22.09
CA LEU A 182 -9.37 -12.05 22.40
C LEU A 182 -9.69 -13.47 22.92
N GLY A 183 -9.14 -14.51 22.29
CA GLY A 183 -9.46 -15.90 22.60
C GLY A 183 -8.90 -16.37 23.95
N SER A 184 -7.71 -15.90 24.35
CA SER A 184 -7.00 -16.40 25.53
C SER A 184 -7.12 -15.53 26.79
N SER A 185 -7.33 -14.22 26.65
CA SER A 185 -7.35 -13.29 27.79
C SER A 185 -8.74 -13.14 28.36
N ALA A 186 -8.97 -13.55 29.62
CA ALA A 186 -10.28 -13.45 30.26
C ALA A 186 -10.75 -12.00 30.45
N ASP A 187 -9.84 -11.05 30.62
CA ASP A 187 -10.11 -9.66 30.95
C ASP A 187 -10.23 -8.73 29.71
N ILE A 188 -9.83 -9.20 28.53
CA ILE A 188 -10.08 -8.47 27.26
C ILE A 188 -11.52 -8.73 26.83
N ALA A 189 -12.31 -7.68 26.81
CA ALA A 189 -13.73 -7.74 26.52
C ALA A 189 -14.04 -7.65 25.01
N ALA A 190 -13.20 -6.92 24.26
CA ALA A 190 -13.34 -6.73 22.83
C ALA A 190 -11.98 -6.49 22.16
N VAL A 191 -11.95 -6.62 20.84
CA VAL A 191 -10.82 -6.18 19.99
C VAL A 191 -11.33 -5.41 18.79
N ALA A 192 -10.51 -4.51 18.24
CA ALA A 192 -10.74 -3.89 16.95
C ALA A 192 -9.73 -4.46 15.96
N ALA A 193 -10.22 -5.09 14.88
CA ALA A 193 -9.39 -5.80 13.90
C ALA A 193 -10.07 -5.85 12.53
N TRP A 194 -9.26 -5.90 11.47
CA TRP A 194 -9.75 -6.10 10.10
C TRP A 194 -9.67 -7.57 9.63
N GLN A 195 -10.31 -7.83 8.47
CA GLN A 195 -10.29 -9.14 7.83
C GLN A 195 -8.94 -9.46 7.15
N PRO A 196 -8.42 -10.73 7.25
CA PRO A 196 -9.11 -11.91 7.79
C PRO A 196 -9.00 -12.10 9.30
N ASN A 197 -8.21 -11.27 10.00
CA ASN A 197 -7.96 -11.39 11.45
C ASN A 197 -9.26 -11.27 12.28
N ALA A 198 -10.18 -10.42 11.84
CA ALA A 198 -11.49 -10.28 12.48
C ALA A 198 -12.27 -11.61 12.52
N ASN A 199 -12.30 -12.37 11.42
CA ASN A 199 -12.93 -13.68 11.37
C ASN A 199 -12.21 -14.70 12.26
N GLU A 200 -10.89 -14.63 12.33
CA GLU A 200 -10.14 -15.51 13.23
C GLU A 200 -10.42 -15.17 14.71
N ALA A 201 -10.58 -13.90 15.06
CA ALA A 201 -10.99 -13.49 16.40
C ALA A 201 -12.39 -14.02 16.76
N LEU A 202 -13.36 -13.93 15.83
CA LEU A 202 -14.71 -14.49 16.00
C LEU A 202 -14.69 -16.01 16.23
N LYS A 203 -13.80 -16.75 15.51
CA LYS A 203 -13.66 -18.21 15.69
C LYS A 203 -13.05 -18.56 17.05
N ARG A 204 -12.04 -17.79 17.51
CA ARG A 204 -11.33 -18.06 18.78
C ARG A 204 -12.10 -17.68 20.02
N ALA A 205 -13.11 -16.81 19.92
CA ALA A 205 -13.95 -16.37 21.03
C ALA A 205 -15.40 -16.79 20.81
N PRO A 206 -15.82 -18.01 21.25
CA PRO A 206 -17.18 -18.49 21.04
C PRO A 206 -18.26 -17.52 21.55
N GLY A 207 -19.24 -17.22 20.69
CA GLY A 207 -20.32 -16.28 20.99
C GLY A 207 -19.94 -14.79 20.87
N ALA A 208 -18.68 -14.47 20.54
CA ALA A 208 -18.27 -13.12 20.18
C ALA A 208 -18.99 -12.67 18.87
N ARG A 209 -19.15 -11.36 18.71
CA ARG A 209 -19.78 -10.74 17.56
C ARG A 209 -19.21 -9.38 17.27
N ALA A 210 -19.34 -8.94 16.03
CA ALA A 210 -19.14 -7.53 15.69
C ALA A 210 -20.25 -6.69 16.35
N ILE A 211 -19.85 -5.62 17.01
CA ILE A 211 -20.76 -4.64 17.65
C ILE A 211 -20.70 -3.29 16.94
N PHE A 212 -19.72 -3.08 16.07
CA PHE A 212 -19.56 -1.95 15.17
C PHE A 212 -18.65 -2.36 14.02
N THR A 213 -18.86 -1.81 12.83
CA THR A 213 -18.02 -2.10 11.66
C THR A 213 -17.77 -0.83 10.85
N SER A 214 -16.85 -0.88 9.90
CA SER A 214 -16.60 0.22 8.95
C SER A 214 -17.83 0.55 8.08
N ALA A 215 -18.80 -0.37 7.92
CA ALA A 215 -20.07 -0.07 7.25
C ALA A 215 -20.93 0.95 8.03
N ASP A 216 -20.72 1.10 9.34
CA ASP A 216 -21.40 2.09 10.19
C ASP A 216 -20.74 3.49 10.07
N ALA A 217 -19.61 3.58 9.35
CA ALA A 217 -18.84 4.80 9.10
C ALA A 217 -18.25 4.81 7.67
N PRO A 218 -19.09 4.81 6.62
CA PRO A 218 -18.63 4.72 5.24
C PRO A 218 -17.69 5.86 4.86
N GLY A 219 -16.57 5.54 4.19
CA GLY A 219 -15.53 6.50 3.81
C GLY A 219 -14.60 6.93 4.95
N LEU A 220 -14.72 6.33 6.14
CA LEU A 220 -13.77 6.56 7.23
C LEU A 220 -12.37 6.04 6.88
N ILE A 221 -12.29 4.88 6.24
CA ILE A 221 -11.07 4.15 5.94
C ILE A 221 -10.99 3.93 4.43
N TYR A 222 -10.06 4.63 3.77
CA TYR A 222 -9.66 4.37 2.41
C TYR A 222 -8.30 3.70 2.39
N ASP A 223 -8.13 2.79 1.45
CA ASP A 223 -6.90 2.08 1.19
C ASP A 223 -6.22 2.64 -0.05
N ALA A 224 -4.89 2.71 0.00
CA ALA A 224 -4.10 3.36 -1.04
C ALA A 224 -2.77 2.64 -1.28
N ILE A 225 -2.23 2.80 -2.48
CA ILE A 225 -0.79 2.66 -2.73
C ILE A 225 -0.15 4.02 -2.51
N THR A 226 0.69 4.10 -1.49
CA THR A 226 1.43 5.30 -1.12
C THR A 226 2.90 5.13 -1.52
N VAL A 227 3.41 6.08 -2.30
CA VAL A 227 4.70 5.99 -3.01
C VAL A 227 5.69 6.98 -2.42
N ALA A 228 6.95 6.57 -2.30
CA ALA A 228 8.05 7.47 -1.95
C ALA A 228 8.22 8.55 -3.05
N PRO A 229 8.30 9.86 -2.71
CA PRO A 229 8.39 10.93 -3.69
C PRO A 229 9.54 10.77 -4.69
N ALA A 230 10.68 10.23 -4.24
CA ALA A 230 11.83 9.96 -5.11
C ALA A 230 11.52 8.90 -6.18
N SER A 231 10.86 7.79 -5.79
CA SER A 231 10.42 6.75 -6.72
C SER A 231 9.37 7.28 -7.69
N LEU A 232 8.40 8.08 -7.16
CA LEU A 232 7.37 8.70 -8.00
C LEU A 232 7.98 9.63 -9.05
N ALA A 233 8.93 10.47 -8.69
CA ALA A 233 9.60 11.40 -9.60
C ALA A 233 10.41 10.64 -10.67
N ALA A 234 11.16 9.60 -10.26
CA ALA A 234 12.04 8.85 -11.15
C ALA A 234 11.28 7.87 -12.07
N ARG A 235 10.15 7.33 -11.63
CA ARG A 235 9.43 6.19 -12.24
C ARG A 235 7.95 6.49 -12.52
N ARG A 236 7.58 7.76 -12.76
CA ARG A 236 6.17 8.17 -12.93
C ARG A 236 5.42 7.38 -14.01
N ALA A 237 6.08 7.08 -15.13
CA ALA A 237 5.49 6.30 -16.22
C ALA A 237 5.20 4.85 -15.80
N ASP A 238 6.05 4.26 -14.96
CA ASP A 238 5.84 2.90 -14.47
C ASP A 238 4.71 2.86 -13.42
N TRP A 239 4.63 3.86 -12.55
CA TRP A 239 3.49 4.01 -11.63
C TRP A 239 2.16 4.15 -12.39
N ALA A 240 2.14 4.89 -13.49
CA ALA A 240 0.95 4.96 -14.35
C ALA A 240 0.53 3.58 -14.90
N LYS A 241 1.49 2.71 -15.24
CA LYS A 241 1.21 1.34 -15.67
C LYS A 241 0.65 0.49 -14.52
N VAL A 242 1.24 0.59 -13.33
CA VAL A 242 0.75 -0.10 -12.12
C VAL A 242 -0.71 0.24 -11.86
N ILE A 243 -1.07 1.53 -11.93
CA ILE A 243 -2.43 2.01 -11.70
C ILE A 243 -3.42 1.48 -12.78
N LYS A 244 -3.01 1.45 -14.04
CA LYS A 244 -3.83 0.86 -15.12
C LYS A 244 -4.04 -0.64 -14.89
N VAL A 245 -3.02 -1.35 -14.43
CA VAL A 245 -3.13 -2.78 -14.09
C VAL A 245 -4.09 -2.97 -12.93
N TRP A 246 -4.08 -2.09 -11.93
CA TRP A 246 -5.08 -2.13 -10.84
C TRP A 246 -6.52 -2.06 -11.37
N TYR A 247 -6.86 -1.09 -12.21
CA TYR A 247 -8.21 -0.99 -12.75
C TYR A 247 -8.61 -2.19 -13.61
N ARG A 248 -7.63 -2.84 -14.29
CA ARG A 248 -7.85 -4.13 -14.93
C ARG A 248 -8.18 -5.22 -13.92
N CYS A 249 -7.51 -5.25 -12.76
CA CYS A 249 -7.84 -6.20 -11.67
C CYS A 249 -9.26 -5.97 -11.17
N VAL A 250 -9.65 -4.73 -10.88
CA VAL A 250 -11.00 -4.41 -10.40
C VAL A 250 -12.07 -4.84 -11.41
N ALA A 251 -11.85 -4.54 -12.70
CA ALA A 251 -12.76 -4.99 -13.75
C ALA A 251 -12.90 -6.52 -13.80
N TYR A 252 -11.78 -7.25 -13.67
CA TYR A 252 -11.75 -8.71 -13.68
C TYR A 252 -12.44 -9.32 -12.44
N ILE A 253 -12.25 -8.73 -11.27
CA ILE A 253 -12.86 -9.17 -10.01
C ILE A 253 -14.37 -8.93 -10.02
N ASN A 254 -14.82 -7.85 -10.64
CA ASN A 254 -16.23 -7.46 -10.66
C ASN A 254 -17.02 -8.08 -11.81
N ASP A 255 -16.37 -8.67 -12.82
CA ASP A 255 -17.06 -9.38 -13.90
C ASP A 255 -17.53 -10.75 -13.41
N PRO A 256 -18.85 -11.06 -13.45
CA PRO A 256 -19.38 -12.35 -13.04
C PRO A 256 -18.75 -13.56 -13.75
N LYS A 257 -18.21 -13.38 -14.97
CA LYS A 257 -17.57 -14.45 -15.74
C LYS A 257 -16.18 -14.81 -15.22
N THR A 258 -15.48 -13.88 -14.56
CA THR A 258 -14.10 -14.04 -14.11
C THR A 258 -13.96 -14.00 -12.59
N GLN A 259 -15.00 -13.55 -11.87
CA GLN A 259 -14.99 -13.42 -10.41
C GLN A 259 -14.58 -14.71 -9.69
N ALA A 260 -15.09 -15.87 -10.13
CA ALA A 260 -14.75 -17.14 -9.48
C ALA A 260 -13.25 -17.45 -9.55
N ASP A 261 -12.60 -17.17 -10.69
CA ASP A 261 -11.16 -17.34 -10.84
C ASP A 261 -10.39 -16.30 -10.01
N ALA A 262 -10.83 -15.04 -10.00
CA ALA A 262 -10.23 -14.00 -9.14
C ALA A 262 -10.29 -14.39 -7.66
N VAL A 263 -11.45 -14.80 -7.17
CA VAL A 263 -11.64 -15.23 -5.77
C VAL A 263 -10.77 -16.44 -5.45
N ARG A 264 -10.63 -17.42 -6.35
CA ARG A 264 -9.72 -18.55 -6.17
C ARG A 264 -8.26 -18.10 -6.00
N ILE A 265 -7.79 -17.16 -6.81
CA ILE A 265 -6.43 -16.61 -6.73
C ILE A 265 -6.24 -15.88 -5.40
N MET A 266 -7.14 -14.98 -5.07
CA MET A 266 -7.05 -14.13 -3.88
C MET A 266 -7.15 -14.96 -2.59
N SER A 267 -8.08 -15.90 -2.52
CA SER A 267 -8.26 -16.78 -1.35
C SER A 267 -7.04 -17.65 -1.09
N ALA A 268 -6.43 -18.20 -2.14
CA ALA A 268 -5.23 -19.03 -2.03
C ALA A 268 -4.06 -18.23 -1.43
N ARG A 269 -3.94 -16.93 -1.75
CA ARG A 269 -2.87 -16.07 -1.22
C ARG A 269 -2.90 -15.93 0.29
N VAL A 270 -4.08 -15.93 0.89
CA VAL A 270 -4.30 -15.77 2.35
C VAL A 270 -4.68 -17.08 3.05
N GLY A 271 -4.56 -18.22 2.36
CA GLY A 271 -4.83 -19.55 2.95
C GLY A 271 -6.29 -19.81 3.30
N LEU A 272 -7.23 -19.15 2.60
CA LEU A 272 -8.66 -19.34 2.75
C LEU A 272 -9.25 -20.15 1.57
N THR A 273 -10.45 -20.72 1.77
CA THR A 273 -11.24 -21.23 0.65
C THR A 273 -11.97 -20.09 -0.08
N PRO A 274 -12.36 -20.30 -1.35
CA PRO A 274 -13.17 -19.30 -2.08
C PRO A 274 -14.45 -18.90 -1.33
N GLU A 275 -15.12 -19.83 -0.67
CA GLU A 275 -16.35 -19.60 0.09
C GLU A 275 -16.09 -18.74 1.34
N GLN A 276 -14.94 -18.89 1.96
CA GLN A 276 -14.51 -18.06 3.11
C GLN A 276 -14.10 -16.67 2.66
N TYR A 277 -13.51 -16.53 1.46
CA TYR A 277 -13.00 -15.26 0.96
C TYR A 277 -14.10 -14.36 0.36
N LEU A 278 -15.09 -14.93 -0.29
CA LEU A 278 -16.16 -14.17 -0.97
C LEU A 278 -16.88 -13.16 -0.06
N PRO A 279 -17.21 -13.46 1.22
CA PRO A 279 -17.74 -12.46 2.15
C PRO A 279 -16.77 -11.30 2.41
N LEU A 280 -15.45 -11.55 2.46
CA LEU A 280 -14.43 -10.51 2.67
C LEU A 280 -14.40 -9.57 1.47
N LEU A 281 -14.48 -10.10 0.26
CA LEU A 281 -14.56 -9.29 -0.96
C LEU A 281 -15.81 -8.38 -0.97
N LYS A 282 -16.94 -8.86 -0.44
CA LYS A 282 -18.17 -8.05 -0.32
C LYS A 282 -18.05 -6.91 0.68
N GLY A 283 -17.24 -7.07 1.72
CA GLY A 283 -16.96 -6.03 2.72
C GLY A 283 -15.83 -5.08 2.33
N THR A 284 -15.25 -5.25 1.12
CA THR A 284 -14.22 -4.40 0.55
C THR A 284 -14.76 -3.74 -0.71
N HIS A 285 -14.98 -2.44 -0.68
CA HIS A 285 -15.51 -1.74 -1.85
C HIS A 285 -14.35 -1.30 -2.78
N LEU A 286 -13.97 -2.19 -3.71
CA LEU A 286 -12.93 -1.91 -4.69
C LEU A 286 -13.30 -0.72 -5.56
N LEU A 287 -12.38 0.23 -5.71
CA LEU A 287 -12.59 1.43 -6.49
C LEU A 287 -12.15 1.20 -7.94
N ASP A 288 -13.11 1.23 -8.87
CA ASP A 288 -12.82 1.41 -10.28
C ASP A 288 -12.36 2.83 -10.57
N GLU A 289 -11.91 3.09 -11.80
CA GLU A 289 -11.40 4.41 -12.20
C GLU A 289 -12.44 5.52 -12.01
N ALA A 290 -13.72 5.26 -12.29
CA ALA A 290 -14.78 6.25 -12.15
C ALA A 290 -15.09 6.56 -10.67
N ALA A 291 -15.07 5.55 -9.82
CA ALA A 291 -15.24 5.70 -8.38
C ALA A 291 -14.04 6.44 -7.78
N ALA A 292 -12.82 6.07 -8.13
CA ALA A 292 -11.60 6.74 -7.67
C ALA A 292 -11.62 8.23 -8.06
N LYS A 293 -11.99 8.57 -9.31
CA LYS A 293 -12.15 9.97 -9.75
C LYS A 293 -13.12 10.77 -8.88
N ARG A 294 -14.20 10.15 -8.40
CA ARG A 294 -15.14 10.82 -7.48
C ARG A 294 -14.51 11.08 -6.12
N VAL A 295 -13.86 10.08 -5.56
CA VAL A 295 -13.22 10.16 -4.23
C VAL A 295 -12.04 11.14 -4.21
N PHE A 296 -11.29 11.28 -5.32
CA PHE A 296 -10.21 12.25 -5.45
C PHE A 296 -10.68 13.71 -5.59
N ARG A 297 -11.97 13.98 -5.72
CA ARG A 297 -12.48 15.37 -5.68
C ARG A 297 -12.30 15.95 -4.28
N LYS A 298 -11.79 17.19 -4.23
CA LYS A 298 -11.66 17.89 -2.93
C LYS A 298 -13.03 18.10 -2.30
N GLY A 299 -13.15 17.71 -1.05
CA GLY A 299 -14.34 17.82 -0.21
C GLY A 299 -13.98 17.68 1.25
N ASP A 300 -14.91 18.05 2.15
CA ASP A 300 -14.71 17.99 3.59
C ASP A 300 -15.35 16.75 4.23
N GLY A 301 -16.25 16.09 3.50
CA GLY A 301 -16.93 14.86 3.94
C GLY A 301 -16.05 13.62 3.79
N LEU A 302 -16.49 12.53 4.39
CA LEU A 302 -15.83 11.22 4.30
C LEU A 302 -15.93 10.58 2.91
N ASP A 303 -16.77 11.09 2.02
CA ASP A 303 -16.87 10.69 0.62
C ASP A 303 -15.72 11.23 -0.27
N SER A 304 -14.87 12.10 0.30
CA SER A 304 -13.64 12.60 -0.30
C SER A 304 -12.42 12.08 0.46
N ILE A 305 -11.39 11.65 -0.27
CA ILE A 305 -10.11 11.27 0.32
C ILE A 305 -9.50 12.41 1.15
N TYR A 306 -9.72 13.66 0.75
CA TYR A 306 -9.24 14.84 1.48
C TYR A 306 -9.95 14.99 2.83
N GLY A 307 -11.28 14.87 2.86
CA GLY A 307 -12.07 14.97 4.08
C GLY A 307 -11.80 13.79 5.02
N SER A 308 -11.82 12.57 4.51
CA SER A 308 -11.47 11.36 5.26
C SER A 308 -10.07 11.45 5.88
N THR A 309 -9.06 11.87 5.07
CA THR A 309 -7.68 12.01 5.55
C THR A 309 -7.54 13.14 6.58
N ARG A 310 -8.30 14.26 6.44
CA ARG A 310 -8.34 15.29 7.50
C ARG A 310 -8.96 14.78 8.80
N ASN A 311 -9.99 13.93 8.71
CA ASN A 311 -10.56 13.28 9.89
C ASN A 311 -9.53 12.39 10.61
N ALA A 312 -8.80 11.56 9.86
CA ALA A 312 -7.71 10.74 10.40
C ALA A 312 -6.57 11.60 10.98
N ASN A 313 -6.21 12.71 10.33
CA ASN A 313 -5.21 13.66 10.83
C ASN A 313 -5.63 14.25 12.19
N ALA A 314 -6.89 14.64 12.32
CA ALA A 314 -7.43 15.16 13.58
C ALA A 314 -7.41 14.08 14.69
N PHE A 315 -7.77 12.86 14.37
CA PHE A 315 -7.64 11.71 15.27
C PHE A 315 -6.20 11.53 15.75
N ASN A 316 -5.24 11.46 14.84
CA ASN A 316 -3.83 11.24 15.16
C ASN A 316 -3.26 12.32 16.10
N VAL A 317 -3.62 13.58 15.87
CA VAL A 317 -3.21 14.70 16.74
C VAL A 317 -3.85 14.58 18.13
N ARG A 318 -5.16 14.30 18.21
CA ARG A 318 -5.86 14.15 19.50
C ARG A 318 -5.29 13.04 20.35
N ASN A 319 -4.92 11.93 19.72
CA ASN A 319 -4.39 10.74 20.40
C ASN A 319 -2.86 10.77 20.57
N GLY A 320 -2.21 11.89 20.19
CA GLY A 320 -0.78 12.06 20.38
C GLY A 320 0.08 11.12 19.52
N VAL A 321 -0.48 10.54 18.45
CA VAL A 321 0.26 9.72 17.48
C VAL A 321 1.37 10.57 16.87
N TYR A 322 1.08 11.82 16.58
CA TYR A 322 2.04 12.88 16.31
C TYR A 322 1.54 14.24 16.82
N LYS A 323 2.48 15.17 17.08
CA LYS A 323 2.19 16.44 17.76
C LYS A 323 1.63 17.53 16.83
N GLN A 324 2.00 17.51 15.55
CA GLN A 324 1.68 18.57 14.59
C GLN A 324 0.82 18.01 13.48
N SER A 325 -0.29 18.71 13.21
CA SER A 325 -1.17 18.40 12.08
C SER A 325 -0.39 18.37 10.76
N GLN A 326 -0.61 17.33 9.95
CA GLN A 326 0.03 17.17 8.66
C GLN A 326 -0.72 17.98 7.59
N ASN A 327 0.00 18.44 6.57
CA ASN A 327 -0.62 19.03 5.39
C ASN A 327 -1.17 17.91 4.48
N VAL A 328 -2.44 17.59 4.63
CA VAL A 328 -3.12 16.50 3.92
C VAL A 328 -2.95 16.59 2.39
N ASP A 329 -3.01 17.80 1.83
CA ASP A 329 -2.89 18.00 0.38
C ASP A 329 -1.51 17.54 -0.16
N ALA A 330 -0.48 17.51 0.67
CA ALA A 330 0.85 17.03 0.29
C ALA A 330 0.96 15.49 0.20
N TYR A 331 -0.02 14.78 0.75
CA TYR A 331 -0.07 13.30 0.74
C TYR A 331 -0.94 12.73 -0.38
N ILE A 332 -1.53 13.57 -1.24
CA ILE A 332 -2.51 13.13 -2.25
C ILE A 332 -2.09 13.64 -3.61
N ASP A 333 -1.84 12.74 -4.57
CA ASP A 333 -1.63 13.09 -5.99
C ASP A 333 -2.81 12.59 -6.84
N PRO A 334 -3.78 13.47 -7.16
CA PRO A 334 -4.95 13.07 -7.92
C PRO A 334 -4.68 12.85 -9.42
N GLN A 335 -3.48 13.17 -9.93
CA GLN A 335 -3.22 13.20 -11.38
C GLN A 335 -3.42 11.83 -12.03
N PHE A 336 -3.14 10.73 -11.33
CA PHE A 336 -3.37 9.39 -11.85
C PHE A 336 -4.85 8.97 -11.81
N GLY A 337 -5.61 9.47 -10.84
CA GLY A 337 -7.05 9.22 -10.75
C GLY A 337 -7.87 10.14 -11.65
N MET A 338 -7.29 11.23 -12.17
CA MET A 338 -8.00 12.24 -12.95
C MET A 338 -7.50 12.38 -14.40
N SER A 339 -6.53 11.58 -14.84
CA SER A 339 -6.11 11.59 -16.25
C SER A 339 -7.27 11.17 -17.17
N ASN A 340 -7.52 12.00 -18.18
CA ASN A 340 -8.51 11.81 -19.24
C ASN A 340 -8.18 10.60 -20.10
#